data_f75fe9a373a39dd3177c40143930fb14
#
_entry.id   f75fe9a373a39dd3177c40143930fb14
#
_cell.length_a   1.000
_cell.length_b   1.000
_cell.length_c   1.000
_cell.angle_alpha   90.00
_cell.angle_beta   90.00
_cell.angle_gamma   90.00
#
_symmetry.space_group_name_H-M   'P 1'
#
loop_
_entity.id
_entity.type
_entity.pdbx_description
1 polymer ?
#
loop_
_entity_poly.entity_id
_entity_poly.type
_entity_poly.pdbx_seq_one_letter_code
_entity_poly.pdbx_strand_id
1 'polypeptide(L)'
;MPHVYLLDYVAGNVRSLVNAIEKVGYSVEWIRSPEDVAKADKLILPGVGHFGHCMGQLAAAGYVPAIRGHIEAGKPFMGICVGLQALFEGSSEDPGVPGFGLVKGRLDRFDDTQKSVPHIGWNSANAGRRSLYDLRPESKYYYVHSYKYPYVEGELEGQGWTVATGTYGGETFVGAVAKDNVVATQFHPEKSGVAGLRLLKSFLSGEGIRTLGQATHGPAPTGGLTRRVIACLDVRTNDEGDLVVTKGDQYDVREKGDDRSVRNLGKPVELARRYYEQGADEVVFLNITSFRDCPLADVPMLEVLRRASESVFVPLTIGGGIRDTVDVDGTEVSALEIATMYFKSGADKVSIGSDAVLAAEEYHAAGGKLFGNTAIEQISRAYGSQAVVVSVDPKRVYVPKADATRHSTLKTGFPGPRGESHCWYACTIKGGRETRDLDVVELARAVEAMGAGELLLNCIDRDGTSAGFDLELVDQVKAAVRIPVIASSGAGNPAHFAEVFERTGADAALGAGIFHRGEYTVKQVKDHLAERGLEVRIFEGEL
;
A
#
# COMPACT_ATOMS: atom_id res chain seq x y z
N MET A 1 -22.30 -8.31 21.73
CA MET A 1 -21.10 -8.97 21.19
C MET A 1 -19.97 -8.76 22.20
N PRO A 2 -19.05 -9.71 22.35
CA PRO A 2 -17.86 -9.45 23.13
C PRO A 2 -17.08 -8.30 22.46
N HIS A 3 -16.43 -7.46 23.24
CA HIS A 3 -15.74 -6.27 22.75
C HIS A 3 -14.23 -6.35 23.02
N VAL A 4 -13.48 -5.52 22.28
CA VAL A 4 -12.07 -5.28 22.45
C VAL A 4 -11.82 -3.79 22.47
N TYR A 5 -10.84 -3.37 23.26
CA TYR A 5 -10.45 -1.96 23.33
C TYR A 5 -9.39 -1.63 22.29
N LEU A 6 -9.61 -0.55 21.57
CA LEU A 6 -8.75 -0.06 20.50
C LEU A 6 -8.25 1.34 20.85
N LEU A 7 -6.94 1.55 20.80
CA LEU A 7 -6.33 2.83 21.07
C LEU A 7 -6.21 3.62 19.77
N ASP A 8 -6.82 4.80 19.73
CA ASP A 8 -6.66 5.76 18.66
C ASP A 8 -5.71 6.89 19.10
N TYR A 9 -4.53 6.93 18.51
CA TYR A 9 -3.55 8.01 18.71
C TYR A 9 -3.32 8.83 17.43
N VAL A 10 -4.34 8.94 16.57
CA VAL A 10 -4.25 9.52 15.22
C VAL A 10 -3.48 8.61 14.25
N ALA A 11 -3.56 7.29 14.44
CA ALA A 11 -3.12 6.33 13.45
C ALA A 11 -3.92 6.48 12.15
N GLY A 12 -3.30 6.18 10.99
CA GLY A 12 -3.92 6.34 9.67
C GLY A 12 -5.24 5.59 9.50
N ASN A 13 -5.25 4.47 8.76
CA ASN A 13 -6.47 3.71 8.50
C ASN A 13 -6.83 2.76 9.67
N VAL A 14 -7.48 3.27 10.70
CA VAL A 14 -8.03 2.45 11.78
C VAL A 14 -9.36 1.80 11.38
N ARG A 15 -10.07 2.38 10.41
CA ARG A 15 -11.39 1.90 9.95
C ARG A 15 -11.35 0.45 9.50
N SER A 16 -10.34 0.06 8.73
CA SER A 16 -10.19 -1.32 8.25
C SER A 16 -9.99 -2.31 9.39
N LEU A 17 -9.29 -1.91 10.46
CA LEU A 17 -9.13 -2.76 11.64
C LEU A 17 -10.46 -2.93 12.39
N VAL A 18 -11.23 -1.86 12.56
CA VAL A 18 -12.60 -1.92 13.13
C VAL A 18 -13.45 -2.90 12.31
N ASN A 19 -13.49 -2.75 11.00
CA ASN A 19 -14.28 -3.61 10.12
C ASN A 19 -13.81 -5.08 10.19
N ALA A 20 -12.51 -5.34 10.30
CA ALA A 20 -11.97 -6.69 10.46
C ALA A 20 -12.36 -7.33 11.81
N ILE A 21 -12.33 -6.55 12.89
CA ILE A 21 -12.78 -6.98 14.23
C ILE A 21 -14.28 -7.30 14.21
N GLU A 22 -15.10 -6.44 13.60
CA GLU A 22 -16.55 -6.67 13.46
C GLU A 22 -16.85 -7.88 12.58
N LYS A 23 -16.10 -8.09 11.51
CA LYS A 23 -16.22 -9.26 10.60
C LYS A 23 -16.00 -10.58 11.34
N VAL A 24 -15.12 -10.62 12.33
CA VAL A 24 -14.86 -11.82 13.15
C VAL A 24 -15.77 -11.94 14.38
N GLY A 25 -16.77 -11.06 14.53
CA GLY A 25 -17.85 -11.18 15.51
C GLY A 25 -17.63 -10.44 16.83
N TYR A 26 -16.74 -9.46 16.85
CA TYR A 26 -16.47 -8.60 18.02
C TYR A 26 -16.86 -7.15 17.73
N SER A 27 -17.04 -6.35 18.79
CA SER A 27 -17.23 -4.89 18.72
C SER A 27 -16.03 -4.16 19.29
N VAL A 28 -15.87 -2.89 18.93
CA VAL A 28 -14.74 -2.05 19.36
C VAL A 28 -15.22 -1.04 20.39
N GLU A 29 -14.49 -0.96 21.51
CA GLU A 29 -14.55 0.13 22.47
C GLU A 29 -13.30 0.99 22.35
N TRP A 30 -13.49 2.32 22.31
CA TRP A 30 -12.39 3.25 22.10
C TRP A 30 -11.71 3.66 23.39
N ILE A 31 -10.38 3.57 23.43
CA ILE A 31 -9.56 4.21 24.46
C ILE A 31 -9.42 5.70 24.08
N ARG A 32 -9.94 6.56 24.96
CA ARG A 32 -9.91 8.02 24.77
C ARG A 32 -8.99 8.74 25.75
N SER A 33 -8.60 8.05 26.81
CA SER A 33 -7.66 8.55 27.82
C SER A 33 -6.81 7.42 28.38
N PRO A 34 -5.64 7.71 28.99
CA PRO A 34 -4.84 6.69 29.66
C PRO A 34 -5.58 5.91 30.75
N GLU A 35 -6.53 6.53 31.44
CA GLU A 35 -7.36 5.88 32.47
C GLU A 35 -8.29 4.82 31.90
N ASP A 36 -8.70 4.95 30.64
CA ASP A 36 -9.56 3.96 29.99
C ASP A 36 -8.81 2.65 29.73
N VAL A 37 -7.48 2.68 29.62
CA VAL A 37 -6.64 1.47 29.45
C VAL A 37 -6.83 0.49 30.62
N ALA A 38 -7.06 0.99 31.83
CA ALA A 38 -7.31 0.15 33.00
C ALA A 38 -8.61 -0.66 32.89
N LYS A 39 -9.61 -0.17 32.13
CA LYS A 39 -10.90 -0.84 31.89
C LYS A 39 -10.79 -1.95 30.86
N ALA A 40 -9.76 -1.90 30.01
CA ALA A 40 -9.61 -2.84 28.92
C ALA A 40 -9.33 -4.26 29.44
N ASP A 41 -10.13 -5.23 28.98
CA ASP A 41 -9.86 -6.64 29.16
C ASP A 41 -8.88 -7.16 28.10
N LYS A 42 -8.99 -6.66 26.88
CA LYS A 42 -8.08 -6.89 25.76
C LYS A 42 -7.81 -5.55 25.08
N LEU A 43 -6.55 -5.28 24.79
CA LEU A 43 -6.11 -4.02 24.17
C LEU A 43 -5.41 -4.28 22.84
N ILE A 44 -5.80 -3.54 21.81
CA ILE A 44 -5.07 -3.50 20.53
C ILE A 44 -4.45 -2.11 20.35
N LEU A 45 -3.16 -2.08 20.08
CA LEU A 45 -2.42 -0.90 19.64
C LEU A 45 -2.20 -1.01 18.12
N PRO A 46 -3.03 -0.35 17.28
CA PRO A 46 -2.77 -0.27 15.86
C PRO A 46 -1.56 0.62 15.63
N GLY A 47 -0.92 0.49 14.49
CA GLY A 47 0.18 1.36 14.15
C GLY A 47 0.35 1.51 12.65
N VAL A 48 0.23 2.75 12.17
CA VAL A 48 0.60 3.15 10.81
C VAL A 48 1.48 4.39 10.93
N GLY A 49 2.56 4.45 10.15
CA GLY A 49 3.38 5.63 10.04
C GLY A 49 4.75 5.51 10.69
N HIS A 50 5.30 6.65 11.09
CA HIS A 50 6.66 6.81 11.58
C HIS A 50 6.77 6.44 13.06
N PHE A 51 7.78 5.64 13.42
CA PHE A 51 8.01 5.17 14.79
C PHE A 51 8.07 6.32 15.81
N GLY A 52 8.90 7.35 15.52
CA GLY A 52 9.07 8.49 16.42
C GLY A 52 7.79 9.31 16.58
N HIS A 53 6.98 9.43 15.52
CA HIS A 53 5.70 10.11 15.60
C HIS A 53 4.72 9.34 16.51
N CYS A 54 4.59 8.02 16.31
CA CYS A 54 3.75 7.17 17.15
C CYS A 54 4.15 7.26 18.63
N MET A 55 5.42 6.99 18.93
CA MET A 55 5.92 6.99 20.32
C MET A 55 5.82 8.37 20.96
N GLY A 56 6.07 9.44 20.20
CA GLY A 56 5.91 10.82 20.65
C GLY A 56 4.47 11.15 21.05
N GLN A 57 3.49 10.75 20.24
CA GLN A 57 2.06 10.93 20.55
C GLN A 57 1.64 10.12 21.78
N LEU A 58 2.05 8.85 21.87
CA LEU A 58 1.74 8.00 23.02
C LEU A 58 2.35 8.54 24.32
N ALA A 59 3.58 9.05 24.26
CA ALA A 59 4.25 9.63 25.42
C ALA A 59 3.62 10.97 25.85
N ALA A 60 3.36 11.86 24.89
CA ALA A 60 2.74 13.17 25.17
C ALA A 60 1.33 13.03 25.76
N ALA A 61 0.57 12.03 25.34
CA ALA A 61 -0.77 11.75 25.85
C ALA A 61 -0.77 10.87 27.13
N GLY A 62 0.39 10.43 27.63
CA GLY A 62 0.51 9.65 28.86
C GLY A 62 0.12 8.16 28.72
N TYR A 63 0.01 7.63 27.51
CA TYR A 63 -0.38 6.24 27.29
C TYR A 63 0.71 5.21 27.58
N VAL A 64 2.00 5.57 27.49
CA VAL A 64 3.11 4.61 27.63
C VAL A 64 3.07 3.87 28.99
N PRO A 65 2.98 4.53 30.17
CA PRO A 65 2.88 3.82 31.43
C PRO A 65 1.58 3.02 31.57
N ALA A 66 0.45 3.51 31.02
CA ALA A 66 -0.84 2.81 31.08
C ALA A 66 -0.82 1.50 30.29
N ILE A 67 -0.25 1.51 29.07
CA ILE A 67 -0.10 0.31 28.22
C ILE A 67 0.84 -0.69 28.90
N ARG A 68 1.99 -0.24 29.43
CA ARG A 68 2.90 -1.11 30.18
C ARG A 68 2.21 -1.75 31.38
N GLY A 69 1.47 -0.98 32.16
CA GLY A 69 0.70 -1.49 33.30
C GLY A 69 -0.36 -2.54 32.89
N HIS A 70 -1.03 -2.36 31.76
CA HIS A 70 -1.97 -3.33 31.18
C HIS A 70 -1.27 -4.67 30.87
N ILE A 71 -0.10 -4.60 30.22
CA ILE A 71 0.69 -5.79 29.87
C ILE A 71 1.23 -6.49 31.12
N GLU A 72 1.79 -5.72 32.07
CA GLU A 72 2.33 -6.23 33.33
C GLU A 72 1.26 -6.87 34.23
N ALA A 73 0.01 -6.41 34.12
CA ALA A 73 -1.15 -7.02 34.76
C ALA A 73 -1.60 -8.35 34.13
N GLY A 74 -0.90 -8.85 33.11
CA GLY A 74 -1.21 -10.10 32.41
C GLY A 74 -2.42 -10.01 31.49
N LYS A 75 -2.91 -8.82 31.16
CA LYS A 75 -4.05 -8.64 30.27
C LYS A 75 -3.62 -8.75 28.80
N PRO A 76 -4.44 -9.41 27.92
CA PRO A 76 -4.11 -9.57 26.51
C PRO A 76 -3.85 -8.27 25.79
N PHE A 77 -2.72 -8.22 25.08
CA PHE A 77 -2.28 -7.08 24.29
C PHE A 77 -1.88 -7.53 22.88
N MET A 78 -2.32 -6.78 21.87
CA MET A 78 -1.89 -6.96 20.48
C MET A 78 -1.31 -5.67 19.91
N GLY A 79 -0.07 -5.73 19.40
CA GLY A 79 0.56 -4.64 18.64
C GLY A 79 0.56 -4.95 17.14
N ILE A 80 0.16 -3.98 16.29
CA ILE A 80 0.13 -4.14 14.84
C ILE A 80 1.11 -3.14 14.21
N CYS A 81 2.01 -3.63 13.36
CA CYS A 81 3.01 -2.87 12.61
C CYS A 81 3.86 -1.97 13.52
N VAL A 82 3.65 -0.66 13.56
CA VAL A 82 4.35 0.21 14.53
C VAL A 82 4.04 -0.20 15.98
N GLY A 83 2.88 -0.81 16.24
CA GLY A 83 2.56 -1.40 17.55
C GLY A 83 3.46 -2.58 17.93
N LEU A 84 3.94 -3.39 16.96
CA LEU A 84 5.03 -4.34 17.19
C LEU A 84 6.35 -3.61 17.45
N GLN A 85 6.66 -2.64 16.61
CA GLN A 85 7.90 -1.86 16.71
C GLN A 85 8.04 -1.16 18.07
N ALA A 86 6.93 -0.67 18.61
CA ALA A 86 6.87 -0.03 19.92
C ALA A 86 7.30 -0.94 21.08
N LEU A 87 7.21 -2.27 20.93
CA LEU A 87 7.65 -3.22 21.98
C LEU A 87 9.17 -3.20 22.18
N PHE A 88 9.96 -2.85 21.18
CA PHE A 88 11.42 -2.83 21.21
C PHE A 88 11.96 -1.60 21.97
N GLU A 89 13.29 -1.53 22.15
CA GLU A 89 13.95 -0.42 22.84
C GLU A 89 13.98 0.86 22.02
N GLY A 90 13.84 0.78 20.69
CA GLY A 90 13.83 1.92 19.79
C GLY A 90 14.03 1.54 18.34
N SER A 91 14.17 2.55 17.49
CA SER A 91 14.33 2.41 16.03
C SER A 91 15.42 3.34 15.52
N SER A 92 16.14 2.91 14.47
CA SER A 92 17.03 3.79 13.70
C SER A 92 16.25 4.81 12.85
N GLU A 93 14.93 4.68 12.73
CA GLU A 93 14.06 5.67 12.11
C GLU A 93 14.04 7.00 12.89
N ASP A 94 14.02 6.91 14.22
CA ASP A 94 14.19 8.05 15.13
C ASP A 94 15.04 7.61 16.34
N PRO A 95 16.37 7.72 16.24
CA PRO A 95 17.30 7.19 17.25
C PRO A 95 17.11 7.75 18.66
N GLY A 96 16.55 8.96 18.77
CA GLY A 96 16.34 9.65 20.04
C GLY A 96 15.08 9.25 20.78
N VAL A 97 14.16 8.52 20.13
CA VAL A 97 12.87 8.15 20.70
C VAL A 97 12.89 6.72 21.21
N PRO A 98 12.61 6.46 22.51
CA PRO A 98 12.54 5.12 23.05
C PRO A 98 11.20 4.44 22.71
N GLY A 99 11.23 3.10 22.56
CA GLY A 99 10.04 2.27 22.59
C GLY A 99 9.64 1.87 24.02
N PHE A 100 8.78 0.85 24.15
CA PHE A 100 8.38 0.32 25.45
C PHE A 100 9.51 -0.46 26.16
N GLY A 101 10.50 -0.98 25.42
CA GLY A 101 11.61 -1.75 25.97
C GLY A 101 11.19 -3.09 26.59
N LEU A 102 10.09 -3.68 26.15
CA LEU A 102 9.63 -5.02 26.55
C LEU A 102 10.38 -6.13 25.81
N VAL A 103 10.82 -5.84 24.61
CA VAL A 103 11.70 -6.67 23.78
C VAL A 103 13.05 -5.95 23.66
N LYS A 104 14.14 -6.63 24.00
CA LYS A 104 15.47 -6.05 23.87
C LYS A 104 15.88 -5.92 22.41
N GLY A 105 16.60 -4.84 22.12
CA GLY A 105 17.14 -4.55 20.81
C GLY A 105 16.41 -3.41 20.09
N ARG A 106 16.96 -3.03 18.93
CA ARG A 106 16.50 -1.87 18.15
C ARG A 106 16.19 -2.28 16.73
N LEU A 107 15.25 -1.56 16.11
CA LEU A 107 14.87 -1.74 14.72
C LEU A 107 15.85 -1.01 13.81
N ASP A 108 16.15 -1.64 12.66
CA ASP A 108 16.98 -1.08 11.61
C ASP A 108 16.25 -1.01 10.27
N ARG A 109 16.67 -0.06 9.42
CA ARG A 109 16.18 0.04 8.06
C ARG A 109 16.65 -1.16 7.23
N PHE A 110 15.81 -1.62 6.28
CA PHE A 110 16.25 -2.58 5.27
C PHE A 110 17.37 -2.01 4.40
N ASP A 111 18.30 -2.86 3.99
CA ASP A 111 19.27 -2.52 2.96
C ASP A 111 18.56 -2.39 1.60
N ASP A 112 18.70 -1.23 0.95
CA ASP A 112 18.08 -0.92 -0.34
C ASP A 112 19.03 -1.05 -1.54
N THR A 113 20.21 -1.62 -1.34
CA THR A 113 21.21 -1.75 -2.43
C THR A 113 20.79 -2.75 -3.50
N GLN A 114 20.03 -3.78 -3.14
CA GLN A 114 19.63 -4.89 -4.02
C GLN A 114 18.10 -5.13 -4.09
N LYS A 115 17.31 -4.32 -3.41
CA LYS A 115 15.85 -4.44 -3.36
C LYS A 115 15.18 -3.10 -3.10
N SER A 116 13.89 -3.04 -3.36
CA SER A 116 13.10 -1.85 -3.07
C SER A 116 12.84 -1.69 -1.57
N VAL A 117 12.85 -0.47 -1.08
CA VAL A 117 12.41 -0.10 0.27
C VAL A 117 11.50 1.12 0.16
N PRO A 118 10.27 1.07 0.70
CA PRO A 118 9.69 0.11 1.67
C PRO A 118 9.48 -1.30 1.14
N HIS A 119 9.46 -2.28 2.05
CA HIS A 119 8.91 -3.61 1.82
C HIS A 119 7.39 -3.49 1.75
N ILE A 120 6.82 -3.49 0.54
CA ILE A 120 5.38 -3.40 0.29
C ILE A 120 4.93 -4.65 -0.44
N GLY A 121 4.10 -5.45 0.19
CA GLY A 121 3.52 -6.62 -0.46
C GLY A 121 3.22 -7.78 0.48
N TRP A 122 2.91 -8.90 -0.12
CA TRP A 122 2.51 -10.11 0.55
C TRP A 122 3.70 -11.06 0.73
N ASN A 123 3.95 -11.43 1.96
CA ASN A 123 5.08 -12.27 2.32
C ASN A 123 4.68 -13.28 3.39
N SER A 124 5.48 -14.32 3.57
CA SER A 124 5.26 -15.35 4.57
C SER A 124 5.59 -14.83 5.98
N ALA A 125 5.00 -15.50 6.98
CA ALA A 125 5.40 -15.40 8.38
C ALA A 125 5.50 -16.82 8.94
N ASN A 126 6.72 -17.28 9.23
CA ASN A 126 7.00 -18.66 9.61
C ASN A 126 7.37 -18.77 11.09
N ALA A 127 6.54 -19.40 11.89
CA ALA A 127 6.77 -19.65 13.32
C ALA A 127 7.41 -21.03 13.61
N GLY A 128 7.95 -21.71 12.61
CA GLY A 128 8.55 -23.03 12.72
C GLY A 128 7.51 -24.09 13.15
N ARG A 129 7.79 -24.78 14.27
CA ARG A 129 6.90 -25.83 14.79
C ARG A 129 5.82 -25.31 15.77
N ARG A 130 5.76 -23.99 16.00
CA ARG A 130 4.78 -23.40 16.91
C ARG A 130 3.67 -22.74 16.12
N SER A 131 2.43 -22.90 16.57
CA SER A 131 1.32 -22.09 16.09
C SER A 131 1.25 -20.81 16.92
N LEU A 132 1.23 -19.68 16.25
CA LEU A 132 1.13 -18.37 16.85
C LEU A 132 -0.20 -17.77 16.41
N TYR A 133 -1.24 -17.90 17.24
CA TYR A 133 -2.58 -17.37 16.98
C TYR A 133 -3.14 -17.71 15.57
N ASP A 134 -3.09 -18.99 15.20
CA ASP A 134 -3.50 -19.55 13.90
C ASP A 134 -2.75 -18.94 12.69
N LEU A 135 -1.55 -18.42 12.93
CA LEU A 135 -0.62 -18.03 11.86
C LEU A 135 -0.17 -19.29 11.13
N ARG A 136 -0.30 -19.30 9.80
CA ARG A 136 -0.01 -20.46 8.95
C ARG A 136 1.16 -20.19 8.04
N PRO A 137 2.14 -21.08 7.94
CA PRO A 137 3.33 -20.88 7.12
C PRO A 137 3.04 -20.81 5.61
N GLU A 138 1.96 -21.45 5.15
CA GLU A 138 1.51 -21.43 3.75
C GLU A 138 0.77 -20.14 3.36
N SER A 139 0.26 -19.37 4.34
CA SER A 139 -0.45 -18.12 4.11
C SER A 139 0.51 -16.97 3.83
N LYS A 140 0.02 -15.99 3.10
CA LYS A 140 0.72 -14.72 2.87
C LYS A 140 0.03 -13.61 3.64
N TYR A 141 0.83 -12.73 4.22
CA TYR A 141 0.41 -11.59 5.04
C TYR A 141 0.91 -10.30 4.41
N TYR A 142 0.17 -9.23 4.56
CA TYR A 142 0.51 -7.93 3.96
C TYR A 142 1.45 -7.13 4.86
N TYR A 143 2.62 -6.84 4.34
CA TYR A 143 3.66 -6.01 4.96
C TYR A 143 3.75 -4.67 4.24
N VAL A 144 4.03 -3.62 5.02
CA VAL A 144 4.22 -2.26 4.49
C VAL A 144 5.12 -1.47 5.45
N HIS A 145 6.44 -1.69 5.38
CA HIS A 145 7.39 -1.10 6.33
C HIS A 145 8.80 -0.96 5.73
N SER A 146 9.55 0.04 6.22
CA SER A 146 10.96 0.27 5.87
C SER A 146 11.92 -0.22 6.94
N TYR A 147 11.44 -0.31 8.20
CA TYR A 147 12.23 -0.70 9.37
C TYR A 147 11.78 -2.05 9.91
N LYS A 148 12.73 -2.85 10.36
CA LYS A 148 12.54 -4.21 10.82
C LYS A 148 13.41 -4.50 12.04
N TYR A 149 13.07 -5.52 12.80
CA TYR A 149 14.03 -6.15 13.70
C TYR A 149 14.74 -7.28 12.93
N PRO A 150 16.08 -7.21 12.76
CA PRO A 150 16.85 -8.28 12.13
C PRO A 150 16.73 -9.55 12.99
N TYR A 151 16.33 -10.66 12.38
CA TYR A 151 16.20 -11.90 13.14
C TYR A 151 17.56 -12.59 13.27
N VAL A 152 17.91 -12.89 14.53
CA VAL A 152 19.04 -13.76 14.89
C VAL A 152 18.49 -14.93 15.68
N GLU A 153 18.75 -16.14 15.22
CA GLU A 153 18.23 -17.37 15.83
C GLU A 153 18.64 -17.48 17.30
N GLY A 154 17.68 -17.74 18.17
CA GLY A 154 17.87 -17.91 19.60
C GLY A 154 17.93 -16.62 20.42
N GLU A 155 18.04 -15.44 19.81
CA GLU A 155 18.16 -14.18 20.54
C GLU A 155 16.86 -13.80 21.28
N LEU A 156 15.74 -13.78 20.58
CA LEU A 156 14.43 -13.49 21.15
C LEU A 156 13.85 -14.69 21.88
N GLU A 157 14.09 -15.89 21.36
CA GLU A 157 13.67 -17.14 22.00
C GLU A 157 14.35 -17.32 23.37
N GLY A 158 15.61 -16.89 23.51
CA GLY A 158 16.35 -16.84 24.78
C GLY A 158 15.74 -15.87 25.79
N GLN A 159 14.96 -14.88 25.33
CA GLN A 159 14.17 -13.97 26.17
C GLN A 159 12.75 -14.53 26.45
N GLY A 160 12.42 -15.70 25.94
CA GLY A 160 11.12 -16.36 26.10
C GLY A 160 10.08 -16.01 25.05
N TRP A 161 10.45 -15.33 23.97
CA TRP A 161 9.54 -15.02 22.87
C TRP A 161 9.38 -16.20 21.91
N THR A 162 8.19 -16.38 21.38
CA THR A 162 7.95 -17.16 20.17
C THR A 162 7.99 -16.19 18.99
N VAL A 163 8.76 -16.53 17.97
CA VAL A 163 9.01 -15.65 16.83
C VAL A 163 8.49 -16.30 15.56
N ALA A 164 7.82 -15.50 14.72
CA ALA A 164 7.58 -15.83 13.33
C ALA A 164 8.42 -14.91 12.45
N THR A 165 9.10 -15.49 11.46
CA THR A 165 10.04 -14.77 10.60
C THR A 165 9.53 -14.60 9.18
N GLY A 166 9.89 -13.50 8.53
CA GLY A 166 9.80 -13.28 7.10
C GLY A 166 11.19 -13.11 6.49
N THR A 167 11.28 -13.26 5.17
CA THR A 167 12.52 -13.00 4.43
C THR A 167 12.25 -12.03 3.29
N TYR A 168 13.09 -10.99 3.18
CA TYR A 168 13.00 -10.01 2.12
C TYR A 168 14.37 -9.63 1.57
N GLY A 169 14.61 -9.93 0.29
CA GLY A 169 15.87 -9.64 -0.39
C GLY A 169 17.11 -10.21 0.33
N GLY A 170 17.01 -11.45 0.85
CA GLY A 170 18.09 -12.12 1.57
C GLY A 170 18.21 -11.76 3.06
N GLU A 171 17.47 -10.76 3.56
CA GLU A 171 17.40 -10.44 4.98
C GLU A 171 16.24 -11.16 5.66
N THR A 172 16.51 -11.85 6.77
CA THR A 172 15.48 -12.46 7.63
C THR A 172 15.12 -11.46 8.73
N PHE A 173 13.84 -11.29 8.96
CA PHE A 173 13.33 -10.32 9.93
C PHE A 173 12.19 -10.88 10.77
N VAL A 174 11.92 -10.23 11.88
CA VAL A 174 10.80 -10.57 12.76
C VAL A 174 9.48 -10.12 12.11
N GLY A 175 8.66 -11.08 11.72
CA GLY A 175 7.31 -10.87 11.18
C GLY A 175 6.23 -10.83 12.25
N ALA A 176 6.40 -11.61 13.32
CA ALA A 176 5.53 -11.56 14.50
C ALA A 176 6.24 -12.10 15.73
N VAL A 177 5.80 -11.66 16.91
CA VAL A 177 6.28 -12.16 18.21
C VAL A 177 5.10 -12.46 19.13
N ALA A 178 5.26 -13.45 20.02
CA ALA A 178 4.32 -13.64 21.12
C ALA A 178 5.03 -14.15 22.37
N LYS A 179 4.58 -13.67 23.53
CA LYS A 179 5.02 -14.12 24.84
C LYS A 179 3.90 -13.83 25.86
N ASP A 180 3.54 -14.85 26.62
CA ASP A 180 2.52 -14.76 27.67
C ASP A 180 1.19 -14.17 27.12
N ASN A 181 0.84 -12.97 27.54
CA ASN A 181 -0.37 -12.23 27.14
C ASN A 181 -0.15 -11.25 25.95
N VAL A 182 1.06 -11.21 25.40
CA VAL A 182 1.42 -10.28 24.31
C VAL A 182 1.55 -11.01 22.99
N VAL A 183 0.94 -10.48 21.95
CA VAL A 183 1.21 -10.83 20.56
C VAL A 183 1.41 -9.55 19.76
N ALA A 184 2.33 -9.56 18.78
CA ALA A 184 2.48 -8.43 17.87
C ALA A 184 2.92 -8.89 16.48
N THR A 185 2.45 -8.17 15.46
CA THR A 185 2.72 -8.47 14.04
C THR A 185 3.32 -7.26 13.34
N GLN A 186 4.33 -7.49 12.49
CA GLN A 186 4.85 -6.46 11.59
C GLN A 186 3.92 -6.24 10.41
N PHE A 187 3.24 -7.30 9.96
CA PHE A 187 2.20 -7.22 8.94
C PHE A 187 0.88 -6.71 9.53
N HIS A 188 0.00 -6.29 8.65
CA HIS A 188 -1.34 -5.82 8.95
C HIS A 188 -2.36 -6.96 8.82
N PRO A 189 -2.84 -7.57 9.91
CA PRO A 189 -3.81 -8.66 9.83
C PRO A 189 -5.13 -8.21 9.20
N GLU A 190 -5.57 -6.98 9.43
CA GLU A 190 -6.78 -6.38 8.84
C GLU A 190 -6.69 -6.19 7.32
N LYS A 191 -5.49 -6.32 6.74
CA LYS A 191 -5.21 -6.22 5.30
C LYS A 191 -4.67 -7.52 4.70
N SER A 192 -4.65 -8.58 5.51
CA SER A 192 -4.09 -9.87 5.12
C SER A 192 -5.15 -10.89 4.71
N GLY A 193 -6.33 -10.42 4.25
CA GLY A 193 -7.44 -11.29 3.84
C GLY A 193 -7.85 -12.26 4.94
N VAL A 194 -8.25 -13.46 4.55
CA VAL A 194 -8.71 -14.51 5.49
C VAL A 194 -7.61 -14.92 6.46
N ALA A 195 -6.35 -14.96 6.02
CA ALA A 195 -5.22 -15.30 6.90
C ALA A 195 -5.10 -14.34 8.09
N GLY A 196 -5.24 -13.04 7.85
CA GLY A 196 -5.22 -12.03 8.90
C GLY A 196 -6.46 -12.07 9.78
N LEU A 197 -7.64 -12.29 9.19
CA LEU A 197 -8.89 -12.42 9.94
C LEU A 197 -8.86 -13.63 10.90
N ARG A 198 -8.25 -14.76 10.49
CA ARG A 198 -8.04 -15.92 11.39
C ARG A 198 -7.17 -15.57 12.59
N LEU A 199 -6.07 -14.84 12.37
CA LEU A 199 -5.18 -14.41 13.45
C LEU A 199 -5.92 -13.48 14.43
N LEU A 200 -6.67 -12.48 13.92
CA LEU A 200 -7.49 -11.59 14.74
C LEU A 200 -8.52 -12.37 15.56
N LYS A 201 -9.24 -13.31 14.93
CA LYS A 201 -10.22 -14.16 15.59
C LYS A 201 -9.60 -15.01 16.70
N SER A 202 -8.43 -15.59 16.43
CA SER A 202 -7.69 -16.41 17.41
C SER A 202 -7.27 -15.58 18.64
N PHE A 203 -6.75 -14.36 18.43
CA PHE A 203 -6.44 -13.44 19.53
C PHE A 203 -7.69 -13.05 20.33
N LEU A 204 -8.75 -12.67 19.62
CA LEU A 204 -9.99 -12.20 20.25
C LEU A 204 -10.73 -13.31 21.01
N SER A 205 -10.67 -14.56 20.54
CA SER A 205 -11.24 -15.72 21.22
C SER A 205 -10.42 -16.17 22.46
N GLY A 206 -9.21 -15.64 22.63
CA GLY A 206 -8.33 -16.01 23.75
C GLY A 206 -7.50 -17.26 23.46
N GLU A 207 -7.33 -17.63 22.20
CA GLU A 207 -6.36 -18.66 21.81
C GLU A 207 -4.94 -18.16 22.10
N GLY A 208 -4.08 -19.11 22.48
CA GLY A 208 -2.71 -18.80 22.81
C GLY A 208 -1.71 -19.38 21.82
N ILE A 209 -0.44 -19.37 22.21
CA ILE A 209 0.62 -20.07 21.51
C ILE A 209 0.39 -21.58 21.66
N ARG A 210 0.31 -22.28 20.54
CA ARG A 210 0.16 -23.73 20.50
C ARG A 210 1.39 -24.36 19.86
N THR A 211 1.87 -25.46 20.39
CA THR A 211 2.85 -26.30 19.71
C THR A 211 2.12 -27.08 18.62
N LEU A 212 2.53 -26.91 17.37
CA LEU A 212 2.03 -27.78 16.30
C LEU A 212 2.41 -29.22 16.65
N GLY A 213 1.43 -30.12 16.70
CA GLY A 213 1.68 -31.57 16.73
C GLY A 213 2.56 -31.96 15.54
N GLN A 214 3.05 -33.20 15.47
CA GLN A 214 3.90 -33.64 14.33
C GLN A 214 3.20 -33.26 13.03
N ALA A 215 3.75 -32.23 12.38
CA ALA A 215 3.12 -31.58 11.26
C ALA A 215 3.11 -32.52 10.06
N THR A 216 1.93 -32.78 9.58
CA THR A 216 1.64 -33.29 8.24
C THR A 216 1.77 -32.17 7.18
N HIS A 217 2.41 -31.07 7.52
CA HIS A 217 2.63 -29.96 6.58
C HIS A 217 3.80 -30.33 5.67
N GLY A 218 3.56 -30.25 4.37
CA GLY A 218 4.61 -30.35 3.35
C GLY A 218 5.76 -29.37 3.60
N PRO A 219 6.81 -29.40 2.78
CA PRO A 219 7.93 -28.48 2.94
C PRO A 219 7.38 -27.07 3.06
N ALA A 220 7.90 -26.32 4.06
CA ALA A 220 7.53 -24.92 4.24
C ALA A 220 7.59 -24.24 2.86
N PRO A 221 6.58 -23.45 2.47
CA PRO A 221 6.62 -22.74 1.22
C PRO A 221 7.94 -21.97 1.18
N THR A 222 8.72 -22.17 0.14
CA THR A 222 9.93 -21.41 -0.14
C THR A 222 9.50 -20.00 -0.54
N GLY A 223 8.88 -19.27 0.39
CA GLY A 223 8.17 -18.08 0.01
C GLY A 223 8.83 -16.83 0.53
N GLY A 224 9.30 -16.03 -0.41
CA GLY A 224 9.58 -14.62 -0.23
C GLY A 224 8.37 -13.75 -0.56
N LEU A 225 8.65 -12.51 -0.95
CA LEU A 225 7.67 -11.55 -1.44
C LEU A 225 6.99 -12.05 -2.72
N THR A 226 5.66 -11.99 -2.76
CA THR A 226 4.89 -12.33 -3.96
C THR A 226 4.84 -11.17 -4.95
N ARG A 227 4.61 -11.48 -6.23
CA ARG A 227 4.28 -10.48 -7.25
C ARG A 227 2.86 -9.99 -7.04
N ARG A 228 2.67 -8.66 -6.96
CA ARG A 228 1.36 -8.06 -6.75
C ARG A 228 0.61 -7.84 -8.05
N VAL A 229 -0.63 -8.34 -8.13
CA VAL A 229 -1.58 -8.03 -9.19
C VAL A 229 -2.63 -7.07 -8.63
N ILE A 230 -2.66 -5.86 -9.16
CA ILE A 230 -3.48 -4.75 -8.66
C ILE A 230 -4.65 -4.53 -9.62
N ALA A 231 -5.87 -4.39 -9.06
CA ALA A 231 -7.05 -4.02 -9.83
C ALA A 231 -7.36 -2.53 -9.63
N CYS A 232 -7.46 -1.78 -10.73
CA CYS A 232 -7.77 -0.36 -10.72
C CYS A 232 -9.20 -0.11 -11.19
N LEU A 233 -9.91 0.80 -10.51
CA LEU A 233 -11.25 1.25 -10.81
C LEU A 233 -11.26 2.77 -11.04
N ASP A 234 -11.45 3.18 -12.28
CA ASP A 234 -11.67 4.59 -12.64
C ASP A 234 -13.11 4.95 -12.25
N VAL A 235 -13.29 5.77 -11.23
CA VAL A 235 -14.60 6.12 -10.68
C VAL A 235 -15.01 7.52 -11.11
N ARG A 236 -16.24 7.63 -11.63
CA ARG A 236 -16.83 8.88 -12.06
C ARG A 236 -18.32 8.95 -11.74
N THR A 237 -18.84 10.15 -11.54
CA THR A 237 -20.27 10.43 -11.55
C THR A 237 -20.81 10.32 -12.98
N ASN A 238 -21.88 9.54 -13.19
CA ASN A 238 -22.60 9.47 -14.46
C ASN A 238 -23.51 10.69 -14.67
N ASP A 239 -24.21 10.72 -15.77
CA ASP A 239 -25.11 11.85 -16.12
C ASP A 239 -26.37 11.90 -15.22
N GLU A 240 -26.64 10.83 -14.44
CA GLU A 240 -27.74 10.71 -13.47
C GLU A 240 -27.29 11.06 -12.03
N GLY A 241 -25.98 11.32 -11.82
CA GLY A 241 -25.40 11.63 -10.52
C GLY A 241 -24.90 10.43 -9.73
N ASP A 242 -25.01 9.20 -10.26
CA ASP A 242 -24.52 7.99 -9.64
C ASP A 242 -23.00 7.81 -9.83
N LEU A 243 -22.30 7.28 -8.82
CA LEU A 243 -20.93 6.83 -8.98
C LEU A 243 -20.88 5.50 -9.71
N VAL A 244 -20.15 5.48 -10.81
CA VAL A 244 -19.94 4.31 -11.67
C VAL A 244 -18.46 4.11 -11.95
N VAL A 245 -18.07 2.85 -12.16
CA VAL A 245 -16.76 2.54 -12.72
C VAL A 245 -16.84 2.72 -14.23
N THR A 246 -15.84 3.36 -14.77
CA THR A 246 -15.74 3.64 -16.20
C THR A 246 -14.33 3.32 -16.71
N LYS A 247 -14.15 3.27 -18.01
CA LYS A 247 -12.84 3.20 -18.67
C LYS A 247 -12.97 3.77 -20.06
N GLY A 248 -12.03 4.58 -20.45
CA GLY A 248 -11.94 5.13 -21.78
C GLY A 248 -10.52 5.13 -22.31
N ASP A 249 -10.37 5.17 -23.61
CA ASP A 249 -9.10 5.37 -24.27
C ASP A 249 -8.64 6.81 -24.00
N GLN A 250 -7.46 6.97 -23.44
CA GLN A 250 -6.90 8.30 -23.11
C GLN A 250 -7.86 9.20 -22.28
N TYR A 251 -8.57 8.61 -21.30
CA TYR A 251 -9.59 9.28 -20.47
C TYR A 251 -10.85 9.77 -21.21
N ASP A 252 -11.11 9.33 -22.45
CA ASP A 252 -12.42 9.48 -23.07
C ASP A 252 -13.36 8.38 -22.56
N VAL A 253 -14.20 8.74 -21.59
CA VAL A 253 -15.07 7.81 -20.84
C VAL A 253 -16.49 7.75 -21.40
N ARG A 254 -16.78 8.44 -22.51
CA ARG A 254 -18.11 8.44 -23.12
C ARG A 254 -18.26 7.33 -24.15
N GLU A 255 -19.47 6.82 -24.30
CA GLU A 255 -19.79 5.84 -25.34
C GLU A 255 -19.61 6.43 -26.73
N LYS A 256 -19.16 5.58 -27.66
CA LYS A 256 -19.04 5.90 -29.09
C LYS A 256 -20.42 5.70 -29.74
N GLY A 257 -21.24 6.73 -29.75
CA GLY A 257 -22.58 6.68 -30.31
C GLY A 257 -23.33 8.01 -30.18
N ASP A 258 -24.55 8.06 -30.64
CA ASP A 258 -25.38 9.29 -30.62
C ASP A 258 -25.70 9.74 -29.16
N ASP A 259 -25.83 8.80 -28.26
CA ASP A 259 -26.16 9.06 -26.84
C ASP A 259 -24.99 9.68 -26.03
N ARG A 260 -23.74 9.39 -26.39
CA ARG A 260 -22.53 9.89 -25.70
C ARG A 260 -22.58 9.88 -24.16
N SER A 261 -23.37 8.97 -23.58
CA SER A 261 -23.49 8.81 -22.13
C SER A 261 -22.16 8.37 -21.51
N VAL A 262 -21.98 8.60 -20.18
CA VAL A 262 -20.82 8.07 -19.47
C VAL A 262 -20.91 6.55 -19.42
N ARG A 263 -19.84 5.89 -19.87
CA ARG A 263 -19.74 4.42 -19.86
C ARG A 263 -19.87 3.88 -18.45
N ASN A 264 -20.81 2.97 -18.22
CA ASN A 264 -21.07 2.37 -16.94
C ASN A 264 -20.63 0.88 -16.94
N LEU A 265 -19.54 0.56 -16.23
CA LEU A 265 -18.98 -0.78 -16.10
C LEU A 265 -19.37 -1.45 -14.78
N GLY A 266 -20.13 -0.77 -13.93
CA GLY A 266 -20.63 -1.29 -12.66
C GLY A 266 -20.42 -0.36 -11.47
N LYS A 267 -20.93 -0.79 -10.34
CA LYS A 267 -20.79 -0.04 -9.06
C LYS A 267 -19.41 -0.29 -8.45
N PRO A 268 -18.71 0.75 -7.95
CA PRO A 268 -17.31 0.63 -7.50
C PRO A 268 -17.12 -0.33 -6.31
N VAL A 269 -18.02 -0.34 -5.34
CA VAL A 269 -17.91 -1.21 -4.14
C VAL A 269 -18.08 -2.70 -4.53
N GLU A 270 -19.06 -3.01 -5.39
CA GLU A 270 -19.33 -4.38 -5.83
C GLU A 270 -18.17 -4.93 -6.68
N LEU A 271 -17.58 -4.09 -7.55
CA LEU A 271 -16.44 -4.48 -8.36
C LEU A 271 -15.18 -4.67 -7.51
N ALA A 272 -14.93 -3.79 -6.54
CA ALA A 272 -13.81 -3.93 -5.61
C ALA A 272 -13.90 -5.26 -4.83
N ARG A 273 -15.08 -5.59 -4.31
CA ARG A 273 -15.34 -6.87 -3.64
C ARG A 273 -15.09 -8.06 -4.58
N ARG A 274 -15.63 -8.02 -5.80
CA ARG A 274 -15.42 -9.07 -6.80
C ARG A 274 -13.93 -9.28 -7.11
N TYR A 275 -13.15 -8.22 -7.27
CA TYR A 275 -11.72 -8.34 -7.53
C TYR A 275 -10.94 -8.87 -6.32
N TYR A 276 -11.34 -8.47 -5.11
CA TYR A 276 -10.82 -9.06 -3.88
C TYR A 276 -11.06 -10.57 -3.83
N GLU A 277 -12.29 -11.03 -4.08
CA GLU A 277 -12.67 -12.45 -4.13
C GLU A 277 -11.96 -13.22 -5.25
N GLN A 278 -11.59 -12.55 -6.32
CA GLN A 278 -10.74 -13.11 -7.40
C GLN A 278 -9.23 -13.11 -7.05
N GLY A 279 -8.86 -12.58 -5.90
CA GLY A 279 -7.50 -12.63 -5.38
C GLY A 279 -6.65 -11.40 -5.68
N ALA A 280 -7.22 -10.23 -6.01
CA ALA A 280 -6.47 -8.99 -6.13
C ALA A 280 -5.64 -8.71 -4.87
N ASP A 281 -4.40 -8.28 -5.06
CA ASP A 281 -3.48 -8.01 -3.97
C ASP A 281 -3.64 -6.60 -3.39
N GLU A 282 -4.24 -5.73 -4.18
CA GLU A 282 -4.57 -4.35 -3.85
C GLU A 282 -5.68 -3.88 -4.80
N VAL A 283 -6.52 -2.97 -4.33
CA VAL A 283 -7.53 -2.30 -5.14
C VAL A 283 -7.25 -0.80 -5.16
N VAL A 284 -7.20 -0.21 -6.34
CA VAL A 284 -7.00 1.22 -6.56
C VAL A 284 -8.29 1.86 -7.04
N PHE A 285 -8.71 2.93 -6.40
CA PHE A 285 -9.77 3.81 -6.88
C PHE A 285 -9.14 5.09 -7.43
N LEU A 286 -9.37 5.38 -8.69
CA LEU A 286 -9.01 6.66 -9.29
C LEU A 286 -10.26 7.53 -9.41
N ASN A 287 -10.31 8.58 -8.60
CA ASN A 287 -11.37 9.58 -8.66
C ASN A 287 -11.15 10.50 -9.85
N ILE A 288 -11.84 10.24 -10.96
CA ILE A 288 -11.77 11.05 -12.17
C ILE A 288 -12.95 12.02 -12.32
N THR A 289 -13.73 12.21 -11.25
CA THR A 289 -14.86 13.14 -11.19
C THR A 289 -14.38 14.56 -10.84
N SER A 290 -14.96 15.57 -11.48
CA SER A 290 -14.75 16.96 -11.09
C SER A 290 -15.76 17.33 -9.99
N PHE A 291 -15.31 17.34 -8.73
CA PHE A 291 -16.14 17.77 -7.59
C PHE A 291 -16.04 19.27 -7.35
N ARG A 292 -16.37 20.09 -8.33
CA ARG A 292 -16.19 21.53 -8.22
C ARG A 292 -17.18 22.22 -7.30
N ASP A 293 -18.32 21.59 -7.03
CA ASP A 293 -19.44 22.19 -6.31
C ASP A 293 -19.93 21.31 -5.13
N CYS A 294 -19.10 20.40 -4.63
CA CYS A 294 -19.44 19.53 -3.50
C CYS A 294 -18.47 19.76 -2.34
N PRO A 295 -18.95 19.91 -1.09
CA PRO A 295 -18.08 19.99 0.08
C PRO A 295 -17.14 18.80 0.17
N LEU A 296 -15.87 19.02 0.51
CA LEU A 296 -14.88 17.95 0.60
C LEU A 296 -15.28 16.86 1.61
N ALA A 297 -16.00 17.25 2.68
CA ALA A 297 -16.51 16.31 3.67
C ALA A 297 -17.61 15.36 3.13
N ASP A 298 -18.28 15.73 2.06
CA ASP A 298 -19.40 14.99 1.46
C ASP A 298 -19.00 14.32 0.13
N VAL A 299 -17.69 14.25 -0.16
CA VAL A 299 -17.20 13.60 -1.39
C VAL A 299 -17.70 12.16 -1.47
N PRO A 300 -18.44 11.77 -2.52
CA PRO A 300 -18.98 10.41 -2.66
C PRO A 300 -17.92 9.32 -2.57
N MET A 301 -16.66 9.61 -2.89
CA MET A 301 -15.54 8.67 -2.74
C MET A 301 -15.24 8.28 -1.30
N LEU A 302 -15.53 9.14 -0.32
CA LEU A 302 -15.39 8.79 1.09
C LEU A 302 -16.33 7.65 1.47
N GLU A 303 -17.55 7.68 0.95
CA GLU A 303 -18.55 6.62 1.17
C GLU A 303 -18.17 5.33 0.43
N VAL A 304 -17.63 5.41 -0.79
CA VAL A 304 -17.09 4.24 -1.51
C VAL A 304 -16.01 3.56 -0.70
N LEU A 305 -15.05 4.33 -0.15
CA LEU A 305 -13.98 3.79 0.69
C LEU A 305 -14.52 3.14 1.97
N ARG A 306 -15.46 3.80 2.66
CA ARG A 306 -16.09 3.25 3.87
C ARG A 306 -16.73 1.90 3.60
N ARG A 307 -17.58 1.81 2.56
CA ARG A 307 -18.27 0.57 2.18
C ARG A 307 -17.32 -0.50 1.63
N ALA A 308 -16.36 -0.12 0.82
CA ALA A 308 -15.38 -1.07 0.31
C ALA A 308 -14.57 -1.70 1.46
N SER A 309 -14.15 -0.90 2.45
CA SER A 309 -13.37 -1.39 3.60
C SER A 309 -14.13 -2.36 4.52
N GLU A 310 -15.47 -2.45 4.41
CA GLU A 310 -16.29 -3.42 5.15
C GLU A 310 -16.18 -4.86 4.61
N SER A 311 -15.78 -5.02 3.34
CA SER A 311 -15.77 -6.32 2.66
C SER A 311 -14.48 -6.64 1.93
N VAL A 312 -13.56 -5.68 1.78
CA VAL A 312 -12.29 -5.81 1.06
C VAL A 312 -11.14 -5.72 2.06
N PHE A 313 -10.56 -6.87 2.42
CA PHE A 313 -9.49 -6.98 3.42
C PHE A 313 -8.10 -7.08 2.77
N VAL A 314 -7.88 -6.26 1.74
CA VAL A 314 -6.59 -5.99 1.10
C VAL A 314 -6.39 -4.48 1.04
N PRO A 315 -5.18 -3.98 0.77
CA PRO A 315 -4.94 -2.54 0.69
C PRO A 315 -5.86 -1.82 -0.31
N LEU A 316 -6.34 -0.65 0.09
CA LEU A 316 -7.10 0.27 -0.74
C LEU A 316 -6.27 1.53 -0.99
N THR A 317 -6.01 1.83 -2.25
CA THR A 317 -5.34 3.06 -2.68
C THR A 317 -6.35 3.99 -3.33
N ILE A 318 -6.31 5.28 -3.00
CA ILE A 318 -7.14 6.31 -3.61
C ILE A 318 -6.28 7.35 -4.32
N GLY A 319 -6.63 7.65 -5.57
CA GLY A 319 -6.00 8.71 -6.35
C GLY A 319 -7.00 9.73 -6.86
N GLY A 320 -6.51 10.92 -7.15
CA GLY A 320 -7.28 12.06 -7.68
C GLY A 320 -7.65 13.09 -6.61
N GLY A 321 -7.36 14.36 -6.89
CA GLY A 321 -7.74 15.51 -6.07
C GLY A 321 -6.93 15.72 -4.79
N ILE A 322 -5.79 15.06 -4.61
CA ILE A 322 -4.96 15.20 -3.41
C ILE A 322 -3.97 16.34 -3.62
N ARG A 323 -4.40 17.54 -3.29
CA ARG A 323 -3.66 18.79 -3.40
C ARG A 323 -4.25 19.85 -2.50
N ASP A 324 -3.50 20.91 -2.23
CA ASP A 324 -4.05 22.09 -1.57
C ASP A 324 -5.16 22.68 -2.44
N THR A 325 -6.30 22.96 -1.81
CA THR A 325 -7.50 23.42 -2.51
C THR A 325 -8.32 24.34 -1.61
N VAL A 326 -9.34 24.97 -2.19
CA VAL A 326 -10.33 25.77 -1.46
C VAL A 326 -11.67 25.07 -1.58
N ASP A 327 -12.30 24.78 -0.44
CA ASP A 327 -13.63 24.16 -0.38
C ASP A 327 -14.72 25.13 -0.86
N VAL A 328 -15.92 24.64 -1.07
CA VAL A 328 -17.07 25.41 -1.58
C VAL A 328 -17.49 26.56 -0.64
N ASP A 329 -17.18 26.47 0.64
CA ASP A 329 -17.44 27.51 1.65
C ASP A 329 -16.31 28.55 1.75
N GLY A 330 -15.25 28.42 0.96
CA GLY A 330 -14.08 29.30 0.97
C GLY A 330 -12.98 28.88 1.96
N THR A 331 -13.11 27.74 2.65
CA THR A 331 -12.08 27.22 3.56
C THR A 331 -10.90 26.67 2.76
N GLU A 332 -9.68 27.07 3.11
CA GLU A 332 -8.46 26.46 2.60
C GLU A 332 -8.26 25.08 3.22
N VAL A 333 -8.06 24.05 2.40
CA VAL A 333 -7.85 22.67 2.82
C VAL A 333 -6.57 22.14 2.20
N SER A 334 -5.66 21.69 3.04
CA SER A 334 -4.37 21.16 2.62
C SER A 334 -4.49 19.75 2.04
N ALA A 335 -3.52 19.35 1.22
CA ALA A 335 -3.37 17.99 0.72
C ALA A 335 -3.29 16.96 1.87
N LEU A 336 -2.64 17.34 2.98
CA LEU A 336 -2.55 16.50 4.18
C LEU A 336 -3.92 16.26 4.84
N GLU A 337 -4.77 17.28 4.92
CA GLU A 337 -6.13 17.13 5.45
C GLU A 337 -6.99 16.25 4.56
N ILE A 338 -6.89 16.41 3.23
CA ILE A 338 -7.58 15.55 2.26
C ILE A 338 -7.11 14.10 2.39
N ALA A 339 -5.80 13.86 2.45
CA ALA A 339 -5.25 12.52 2.66
C ALA A 339 -5.74 11.91 3.98
N THR A 340 -5.79 12.72 5.05
CA THR A 340 -6.31 12.29 6.36
C THR A 340 -7.78 11.87 6.29
N MET A 341 -8.62 12.59 5.54
CA MET A 341 -10.03 12.21 5.34
C MET A 341 -10.13 10.86 4.60
N TYR A 342 -9.31 10.63 3.58
CA TYR A 342 -9.27 9.36 2.87
C TYR A 342 -8.79 8.21 3.77
N PHE A 343 -7.72 8.39 4.55
CA PHE A 343 -7.25 7.37 5.49
C PHE A 343 -8.30 7.02 6.55
N LYS A 344 -8.95 8.01 7.15
CA LYS A 344 -10.05 7.80 8.10
C LYS A 344 -11.28 7.12 7.48
N SER A 345 -11.42 7.18 6.16
CA SER A 345 -12.51 6.54 5.42
C SER A 345 -12.16 5.12 4.94
N GLY A 346 -10.93 4.64 5.13
CA GLY A 346 -10.54 3.26 4.83
C GLY A 346 -9.46 3.10 3.76
N ALA A 347 -8.89 4.19 3.23
CA ALA A 347 -7.72 4.11 2.35
C ALA A 347 -6.44 3.81 3.14
N ASP A 348 -5.53 3.05 2.54
CA ASP A 348 -4.22 2.74 3.09
C ASP A 348 -3.12 3.57 2.45
N LYS A 349 -3.32 3.94 1.20
CA LYS A 349 -2.39 4.77 0.42
C LYS A 349 -3.14 5.82 -0.37
N VAL A 350 -2.48 6.95 -0.59
CA VAL A 350 -2.95 8.01 -1.47
C VAL A 350 -2.02 8.15 -2.67
N SER A 351 -2.59 8.42 -3.84
CA SER A 351 -1.83 8.56 -5.10
C SER A 351 -1.89 9.99 -5.60
N ILE A 352 -0.71 10.62 -5.75
CA ILE A 352 -0.52 12.00 -6.17
C ILE A 352 -0.01 12.02 -7.61
N GLY A 353 -0.69 12.73 -8.50
CA GLY A 353 -0.36 12.82 -9.92
C GLY A 353 0.28 14.15 -10.31
N SER A 354 -0.49 15.04 -10.94
CA SER A 354 0.02 16.32 -11.51
C SER A 354 0.80 17.18 -10.53
N ASP A 355 0.38 17.21 -9.26
CA ASP A 355 1.04 18.02 -8.23
C ASP A 355 2.46 17.50 -7.90
N ALA A 356 2.70 16.19 -8.06
CA ALA A 356 4.03 15.62 -7.93
C ALA A 356 4.98 16.08 -9.04
N VAL A 357 4.47 16.27 -10.25
CA VAL A 357 5.26 16.82 -11.39
C VAL A 357 5.65 18.26 -11.11
N LEU A 358 4.72 19.09 -10.65
CA LEU A 358 4.98 20.48 -10.29
C LEU A 358 5.97 20.59 -9.13
N ALA A 359 5.82 19.79 -8.10
CA ALA A 359 6.75 19.72 -6.98
C ALA A 359 8.18 19.31 -7.42
N ALA A 360 8.30 18.37 -8.37
CA ALA A 360 9.59 17.97 -8.91
C ALA A 360 10.25 19.09 -9.73
N GLU A 361 9.48 19.86 -10.51
CA GLU A 361 9.99 21.05 -11.22
C GLU A 361 10.54 22.09 -10.23
N GLU A 362 9.82 22.37 -9.14
CA GLU A 362 10.27 23.29 -8.09
C GLU A 362 11.53 22.77 -7.38
N TYR A 363 11.58 21.48 -7.05
CA TYR A 363 12.74 20.82 -6.46
C TYR A 363 13.99 21.00 -7.34
N HIS A 364 13.90 20.75 -8.65
CA HIS A 364 15.00 20.93 -9.58
C HIS A 364 15.38 22.40 -9.76
N ALA A 365 14.41 23.31 -9.84
CA ALA A 365 14.66 24.75 -9.90
C ALA A 365 15.38 25.28 -8.65
N ALA A 366 15.14 24.65 -7.49
CA ALA A 366 15.81 24.96 -6.23
C ALA A 366 17.15 24.22 -6.03
N GLY A 367 17.67 23.54 -7.05
CA GLY A 367 18.94 22.81 -6.98
C GLY A 367 18.88 21.57 -6.09
N GLY A 368 17.73 20.93 -5.98
CA GLY A 368 17.54 19.70 -5.19
C GLY A 368 17.25 19.96 -3.71
N LYS A 369 16.77 21.15 -3.36
CA LYS A 369 16.45 21.49 -1.97
C LYS A 369 15.03 21.02 -1.60
N LEU A 370 14.91 20.34 -0.48
CA LEU A 370 13.65 19.99 0.16
C LEU A 370 13.19 21.15 1.06
N PHE A 371 11.91 21.53 0.92
CA PHE A 371 11.32 22.62 1.70
C PHE A 371 10.38 22.13 2.81
N GLY A 372 9.95 20.87 2.75
CA GLY A 372 9.06 20.26 3.72
C GLY A 372 7.59 20.67 3.59
N ASN A 373 7.22 21.33 2.49
CA ASN A 373 5.90 21.91 2.26
C ASN A 373 5.12 21.28 1.09
N THR A 374 5.72 20.38 0.33
CA THR A 374 4.98 19.64 -0.71
C THR A 374 4.01 18.64 -0.10
N ALA A 375 2.95 18.29 -0.83
CA ALA A 375 2.00 17.25 -0.41
C ALA A 375 2.72 15.93 -0.09
N ILE A 376 3.71 15.52 -0.91
CA ILE A 376 4.51 14.31 -0.70
C ILE A 376 5.24 14.37 0.63
N GLU A 377 5.98 15.46 0.91
CA GLU A 377 6.76 15.62 2.14
C GLU A 377 5.89 15.67 3.39
N GLN A 378 4.75 16.37 3.33
CA GLN A 378 3.84 16.51 4.47
C GLN A 378 3.14 15.19 4.81
N ILE A 379 2.60 14.51 3.80
CA ILE A 379 1.89 13.22 3.99
C ILE A 379 2.89 12.13 4.42
N SER A 380 4.06 12.07 3.79
CA SER A 380 5.11 11.11 4.15
C SER A 380 5.62 11.30 5.59
N ARG A 381 5.77 12.55 6.03
CA ARG A 381 6.17 12.85 7.42
C ARG A 381 5.11 12.43 8.45
N ALA A 382 3.83 12.60 8.12
CA ALA A 382 2.73 12.28 9.02
C ALA A 382 2.40 10.77 9.05
N TYR A 383 2.39 10.12 7.89
CA TYR A 383 1.89 8.76 7.73
C TYR A 383 2.94 7.75 7.26
N GLY A 384 4.18 8.19 7.06
CA GLY A 384 5.26 7.37 6.49
C GLY A 384 5.27 7.37 4.96
N SER A 385 6.44 7.13 4.38
CA SER A 385 6.61 7.09 2.91
C SER A 385 5.71 6.05 2.24
N GLN A 386 5.49 4.92 2.88
CA GLN A 386 4.65 3.83 2.39
C GLN A 386 3.18 4.21 2.16
N ALA A 387 2.71 5.34 2.72
CA ALA A 387 1.37 5.86 2.49
C ALA A 387 1.24 6.69 1.20
N VAL A 388 2.37 7.02 0.55
CA VAL A 388 2.42 7.91 -0.60
C VAL A 388 2.82 7.17 -1.87
N VAL A 389 1.91 7.10 -2.82
CA VAL A 389 2.15 6.65 -4.19
C VAL A 389 2.24 7.87 -5.10
N VAL A 390 3.23 7.94 -5.98
CA VAL A 390 3.26 8.96 -7.04
C VAL A 390 2.88 8.31 -8.35
N SER A 391 1.78 8.79 -8.93
CA SER A 391 1.30 8.38 -10.25
C SER A 391 1.89 9.28 -11.32
N VAL A 392 2.53 8.68 -12.29
CA VAL A 392 3.18 9.38 -13.40
C VAL A 392 2.57 8.93 -14.72
N ASP A 393 2.22 9.89 -15.56
CA ASP A 393 1.70 9.66 -16.91
C ASP A 393 2.77 10.08 -17.95
N PRO A 394 3.81 9.23 -18.19
CA PRO A 394 4.88 9.56 -19.12
C PRO A 394 4.49 9.28 -20.56
N LYS A 395 5.05 10.08 -21.46
CA LYS A 395 4.86 9.99 -22.91
C LYS A 395 6.19 9.92 -23.62
N ARG A 396 6.32 9.06 -24.62
CA ARG A 396 7.52 8.96 -25.45
C ARG A 396 7.72 10.21 -26.29
N VAL A 397 8.94 10.74 -26.26
CA VAL A 397 9.43 11.79 -27.14
C VAL A 397 10.61 11.24 -27.92
N TYR A 398 10.45 11.07 -29.22
CA TYR A 398 11.46 10.47 -30.07
C TYR A 398 12.54 11.48 -30.48
N VAL A 399 13.79 11.03 -30.49
CA VAL A 399 14.96 11.82 -30.87
C VAL A 399 15.86 11.00 -31.80
N PRO A 400 16.60 11.65 -32.73
CA PRO A 400 17.41 10.92 -33.71
C PRO A 400 18.62 10.21 -33.11
N LYS A 401 19.16 10.72 -31.98
CA LYS A 401 20.31 10.17 -31.26
C LYS A 401 20.27 10.52 -29.78
N ALA A 402 21.06 9.81 -28.98
CA ALA A 402 21.04 9.94 -27.52
C ALA A 402 21.39 11.34 -26.98
N ASP A 403 22.29 12.05 -27.65
CA ASP A 403 22.79 13.38 -27.26
C ASP A 403 21.99 14.55 -27.89
N ALA A 404 20.83 14.28 -28.48
CA ALA A 404 19.97 15.31 -29.08
C ALA A 404 19.15 16.10 -28.04
N THR A 405 19.21 15.74 -26.77
CA THR A 405 18.49 16.39 -25.67
C THR A 405 19.28 16.26 -24.37
N ARG A 406 18.94 17.08 -23.37
CA ARG A 406 19.47 16.99 -21.99
C ARG A 406 18.87 15.86 -21.18
N HIS A 407 17.73 15.33 -21.62
CA HIS A 407 16.95 14.33 -20.92
C HIS A 407 17.58 12.93 -20.99
N SER A 408 17.18 12.05 -20.07
CA SER A 408 17.61 10.65 -19.98
C SER A 408 17.06 9.83 -21.14
N THR A 409 17.82 9.73 -22.23
CA THR A 409 17.43 8.97 -23.41
C THR A 409 17.76 7.49 -23.31
N LEU A 410 17.00 6.68 -24.02
CA LEU A 410 17.32 5.27 -24.26
C LEU A 410 17.20 4.92 -25.74
N LYS A 411 17.89 3.85 -26.14
CA LYS A 411 17.70 3.23 -27.46
C LYS A 411 16.42 2.40 -27.39
N THR A 412 15.45 2.75 -28.23
CA THR A 412 14.14 2.09 -28.21
C THR A 412 14.04 1.00 -29.27
N GLY A 413 13.37 -0.12 -28.91
CA GLY A 413 12.95 -1.17 -29.84
C GLY A 413 11.70 -0.78 -30.67
N PHE A 414 11.10 0.40 -30.37
CA PHE A 414 9.91 0.90 -31.05
C PHE A 414 10.25 2.21 -31.78
N PRO A 415 10.74 2.13 -33.03
CA PRO A 415 11.18 3.33 -33.78
C PRO A 415 10.09 4.39 -33.86
N GLY A 416 10.52 5.65 -33.80
CA GLY A 416 9.63 6.78 -33.95
C GLY A 416 9.05 6.92 -35.38
N PRO A 417 8.06 7.80 -35.58
CA PRO A 417 7.36 7.97 -36.87
C PRO A 417 8.27 8.31 -38.05
N ARG A 418 9.46 8.87 -37.80
CA ARG A 418 10.46 9.21 -38.82
C ARG A 418 11.67 8.26 -38.80
N GLY A 419 11.55 7.13 -38.08
CA GLY A 419 12.62 6.14 -37.92
C GLY A 419 13.64 6.47 -36.82
N GLU A 420 13.29 7.36 -35.90
CA GLU A 420 14.12 7.67 -34.74
C GLU A 420 14.37 6.43 -33.90
N SER A 421 15.64 6.21 -33.53
CA SER A 421 16.07 5.03 -32.78
C SER A 421 16.21 5.25 -31.29
N HIS A 422 15.97 6.46 -30.80
CA HIS A 422 16.06 6.85 -29.40
C HIS A 422 14.81 7.61 -28.96
N CYS A 423 14.48 7.49 -27.69
CA CYS A 423 13.44 8.29 -27.05
C CYS A 423 13.81 8.63 -25.61
N TRP A 424 13.07 9.56 -25.04
CA TRP A 424 12.99 9.83 -23.61
C TRP A 424 11.51 9.90 -23.21
N TYR A 425 11.20 9.81 -21.93
CA TYR A 425 9.83 9.85 -21.45
C TYR A 425 9.54 11.18 -20.77
N ALA A 426 8.76 12.03 -21.43
CA ALA A 426 8.32 13.30 -20.91
C ALA A 426 7.18 13.12 -19.91
N CYS A 427 7.29 13.74 -18.75
CA CYS A 427 6.20 13.79 -17.78
C CYS A 427 5.05 14.67 -18.30
N THR A 428 3.83 14.31 -17.92
CA THR A 428 2.64 15.09 -18.27
C THR A 428 1.82 15.42 -17.03
N ILE A 429 0.98 16.43 -17.15
CA ILE A 429 -0.02 16.81 -16.15
C ILE A 429 -1.42 16.84 -16.76
N LYS A 430 -2.45 17.03 -15.92
CA LYS A 430 -3.86 17.12 -16.34
C LYS A 430 -4.34 15.88 -17.13
N GLY A 431 -3.88 14.68 -16.69
CA GLY A 431 -4.26 13.42 -17.36
C GLY A 431 -3.70 13.31 -18.77
N GLY A 432 -2.43 13.59 -18.98
CA GLY A 432 -1.75 13.45 -20.26
C GLY A 432 -1.92 14.61 -21.23
N ARG A 433 -2.69 15.64 -20.87
CA ARG A 433 -3.06 16.74 -21.78
C ARG A 433 -1.99 17.82 -21.95
N GLU A 434 -1.10 17.92 -20.99
CA GLU A 434 -0.02 18.93 -20.99
C GLU A 434 1.32 18.25 -20.72
N THR A 435 2.21 18.28 -21.71
CA THR A 435 3.57 17.73 -21.62
C THR A 435 4.49 18.76 -20.96
N ARG A 436 5.35 18.27 -20.05
CA ARG A 436 6.32 19.10 -19.33
C ARG A 436 7.74 18.84 -19.82
N ASP A 437 8.63 19.81 -19.67
CA ASP A 437 10.08 19.68 -19.97
C ASP A 437 10.81 19.04 -18.79
N LEU A 438 10.31 17.91 -18.33
CA LEU A 438 10.82 17.10 -17.23
C LEU A 438 10.74 15.63 -17.62
N ASP A 439 11.86 14.90 -17.55
CA ASP A 439 11.85 13.47 -17.83
C ASP A 439 11.45 12.63 -16.61
N VAL A 440 11.00 11.42 -16.89
CA VAL A 440 10.50 10.50 -15.87
C VAL A 440 11.57 10.11 -14.84
N VAL A 441 12.85 10.09 -15.21
CA VAL A 441 13.97 9.76 -14.30
C VAL A 441 14.23 10.92 -13.35
N GLU A 442 14.21 12.16 -13.86
CA GLU A 442 14.31 13.37 -13.05
C GLU A 442 13.18 13.44 -12.03
N LEU A 443 11.93 13.20 -12.49
CA LEU A 443 10.76 13.16 -11.60
C LEU A 443 10.89 12.06 -10.56
N ALA A 444 11.19 10.83 -10.96
CA ALA A 444 11.25 9.68 -10.07
C ALA A 444 12.23 9.88 -8.90
N ARG A 445 13.43 10.42 -9.20
CA ARG A 445 14.44 10.75 -8.18
C ARG A 445 13.99 11.88 -7.26
N ALA A 446 13.34 12.90 -7.79
CA ALA A 446 12.85 14.03 -7.00
C ALA A 446 11.78 13.59 -6.01
N VAL A 447 10.78 12.81 -6.45
CA VAL A 447 9.70 12.37 -5.56
C VAL A 447 10.15 11.33 -4.55
N GLU A 448 11.12 10.47 -4.89
CA GLU A 448 11.79 9.59 -3.92
C GLU A 448 12.49 10.40 -2.83
N ALA A 449 13.23 11.44 -3.21
CA ALA A 449 13.88 12.35 -2.25
C ALA A 449 12.87 13.09 -1.35
N MET A 450 11.68 13.42 -1.86
CA MET A 450 10.59 14.02 -1.09
C MET A 450 9.90 13.04 -0.14
N GLY A 451 10.15 11.72 -0.27
CA GLY A 451 9.58 10.70 0.58
C GLY A 451 8.40 9.94 -0.02
N ALA A 452 8.23 9.89 -1.32
CA ALA A 452 7.34 8.92 -1.96
C ALA A 452 7.79 7.49 -1.64
N GLY A 453 6.85 6.61 -1.37
CA GLY A 453 7.11 5.21 -1.04
C GLY A 453 6.91 4.25 -2.20
N GLU A 454 6.24 4.67 -3.27
CA GLU A 454 5.93 3.84 -4.43
C GLU A 454 5.67 4.69 -5.68
N LEU A 455 6.05 4.19 -6.86
CA LEU A 455 5.76 4.83 -8.14
C LEU A 455 4.77 4.00 -8.94
N LEU A 456 3.74 4.64 -9.51
CA LEU A 456 2.80 4.06 -10.45
C LEU A 456 3.03 4.66 -11.84
N LEU A 457 3.48 3.83 -12.80
CA LEU A 457 3.82 4.27 -14.15
C LEU A 457 2.70 3.98 -15.13
N ASN A 458 1.95 5.00 -15.54
CA ASN A 458 0.89 4.93 -16.54
C ASN A 458 1.41 5.37 -17.91
N CYS A 459 2.03 4.49 -18.68
CA CYS A 459 2.54 4.84 -19.99
C CYS A 459 1.39 5.23 -20.95
N ILE A 460 1.34 6.51 -21.34
CA ILE A 460 0.29 7.04 -22.23
C ILE A 460 0.28 6.31 -23.57
N ASP A 461 1.45 6.02 -24.14
CA ASP A 461 1.58 5.36 -25.45
C ASP A 461 1.10 3.89 -25.44
N ARG A 462 0.89 3.30 -24.26
CA ARG A 462 0.39 1.95 -24.06
C ARG A 462 -1.05 1.89 -23.54
N ASP A 463 -1.58 2.99 -23.00
CA ASP A 463 -2.92 2.99 -22.42
C ASP A 463 -3.98 2.66 -23.47
N GLY A 464 -4.86 1.72 -23.14
CA GLY A 464 -5.93 1.25 -24.02
C GLY A 464 -5.50 0.35 -25.19
N THR A 465 -4.21 0.14 -25.43
CA THR A 465 -3.71 -0.61 -26.58
C THR A 465 -3.85 -2.13 -26.47
N SER A 466 -3.92 -2.66 -25.25
CA SER A 466 -3.86 -4.11 -24.95
C SER A 466 -2.61 -4.82 -25.53
N ALA A 467 -1.53 -4.08 -25.83
CA ALA A 467 -0.33 -4.55 -26.49
C ALA A 467 0.84 -4.87 -25.54
N GLY A 468 0.58 -4.92 -24.23
CA GLY A 468 1.56 -5.16 -23.18
C GLY A 468 2.09 -3.87 -22.55
N PHE A 469 2.72 -4.03 -21.38
CA PHE A 469 3.35 -2.93 -20.65
C PHE A 469 4.54 -2.33 -21.40
N ASP A 470 4.91 -1.09 -21.08
CA ASP A 470 6.13 -0.49 -21.59
C ASP A 470 7.33 -0.93 -20.74
N LEU A 471 7.96 -2.02 -21.16
CA LEU A 471 9.09 -2.62 -20.43
C LEU A 471 10.30 -1.69 -20.36
N GLU A 472 10.56 -0.92 -21.42
CA GLU A 472 11.67 0.03 -21.49
C GLU A 472 11.51 1.16 -20.45
N LEU A 473 10.29 1.67 -20.29
CA LEU A 473 9.95 2.66 -19.26
C LEU A 473 10.16 2.08 -17.85
N VAL A 474 9.62 0.88 -17.60
CA VAL A 474 9.72 0.23 -16.29
C VAL A 474 11.17 0.00 -15.91
N ASP A 475 11.99 -0.54 -16.80
CA ASP A 475 13.42 -0.77 -16.56
C ASP A 475 14.18 0.52 -16.29
N GLN A 476 13.93 1.57 -17.08
CA GLN A 476 14.59 2.86 -16.92
C GLN A 476 14.30 3.48 -15.55
N VAL A 477 13.03 3.48 -15.14
CA VAL A 477 12.63 4.05 -13.84
C VAL A 477 13.13 3.17 -12.70
N LYS A 478 13.01 1.84 -12.83
CA LYS A 478 13.46 0.91 -11.78
C LYS A 478 14.98 1.00 -11.52
N ALA A 479 15.77 1.25 -12.56
CA ALA A 479 17.20 1.49 -12.41
C ALA A 479 17.53 2.85 -11.74
N ALA A 480 16.59 3.80 -11.74
CA ALA A 480 16.81 5.15 -11.23
C ALA A 480 16.44 5.34 -9.75
N VAL A 481 15.57 4.48 -9.19
CA VAL A 481 15.03 4.61 -7.83
C VAL A 481 15.22 3.34 -7.01
N ARG A 482 15.05 3.48 -5.68
CA ARG A 482 15.10 2.37 -4.70
C ARG A 482 13.73 2.00 -4.14
N ILE A 483 12.70 2.79 -4.44
CA ILE A 483 11.32 2.51 -4.03
C ILE A 483 10.63 1.54 -5.01
N PRO A 484 9.57 0.83 -4.59
CA PRO A 484 8.78 -0.03 -5.45
C PRO A 484 8.20 0.70 -6.68
N VAL A 485 8.13 -0.04 -7.80
CA VAL A 485 7.57 0.44 -9.06
C VAL A 485 6.43 -0.46 -9.52
N ILE A 486 5.28 0.14 -9.77
CA ILE A 486 4.09 -0.50 -10.32
C ILE A 486 4.03 -0.22 -11.83
N ALA A 487 4.07 -1.27 -12.64
CA ALA A 487 3.81 -1.15 -14.07
C ALA A 487 2.29 -1.03 -14.34
N SER A 488 1.91 -0.07 -15.16
CA SER A 488 0.52 0.17 -15.54
C SER A 488 0.42 0.53 -17.02
N SER A 489 -0.78 0.44 -17.56
CA SER A 489 -1.15 0.66 -18.97
C SER A 489 -0.69 -0.43 -19.93
N GLY A 490 -1.60 -0.88 -20.80
CA GLY A 490 -1.32 -1.80 -21.90
C GLY A 490 -1.60 -3.28 -21.62
N ALA A 491 -1.97 -3.67 -20.41
CA ALA A 491 -2.31 -5.07 -20.12
C ALA A 491 -3.52 -5.55 -20.95
N GLY A 492 -3.32 -6.60 -21.76
CA GLY A 492 -4.37 -7.19 -22.60
C GLY A 492 -4.62 -8.67 -22.35
N ASN A 493 -3.68 -9.38 -21.71
CA ASN A 493 -3.81 -10.79 -21.36
C ASN A 493 -2.85 -11.17 -20.21
N PRO A 494 -2.99 -12.37 -19.61
CA PRO A 494 -2.13 -12.82 -18.51
C PRO A 494 -0.64 -12.89 -18.84
N ALA A 495 -0.27 -13.17 -20.09
CA ALA A 495 1.13 -13.27 -20.49
C ALA A 495 1.86 -11.91 -20.39
N HIS A 496 1.16 -10.79 -20.55
CA HIS A 496 1.75 -9.47 -20.37
C HIS A 496 2.18 -9.23 -18.92
N PHE A 497 1.41 -9.74 -17.95
CA PHE A 497 1.81 -9.67 -16.53
C PHE A 497 3.04 -10.54 -16.26
N ALA A 498 3.10 -11.75 -16.82
CA ALA A 498 4.28 -12.59 -16.70
C ALA A 498 5.51 -11.90 -17.32
N GLU A 499 5.36 -11.36 -18.52
CA GLU A 499 6.44 -10.68 -19.24
C GLU A 499 7.04 -9.51 -18.45
N VAL A 500 6.21 -8.63 -17.88
CA VAL A 500 6.72 -7.49 -17.12
C VAL A 500 7.48 -7.94 -15.86
N PHE A 501 7.01 -8.97 -15.17
CA PHE A 501 7.68 -9.48 -13.98
C PHE A 501 8.97 -10.29 -14.27
N GLU A 502 9.03 -10.97 -15.41
CA GLU A 502 10.19 -11.78 -15.82
C GLU A 502 11.30 -10.91 -16.43
N ARG A 503 10.91 -9.87 -17.16
CA ARG A 503 11.86 -9.07 -17.96
C ARG A 503 12.25 -7.75 -17.32
N THR A 504 11.54 -7.33 -16.28
CA THR A 504 11.83 -6.08 -15.56
C THR A 504 11.90 -6.30 -14.05
N GLY A 505 12.34 -5.28 -13.33
CA GLY A 505 12.33 -5.28 -11.87
C GLY A 505 11.02 -4.80 -11.26
N ALA A 506 9.89 -4.81 -11.98
CA ALA A 506 8.61 -4.34 -11.46
C ALA A 506 8.19 -5.08 -10.18
N ASP A 507 7.76 -4.34 -9.17
CA ASP A 507 7.30 -4.89 -7.88
C ASP A 507 5.82 -5.25 -7.91
N ALA A 508 5.06 -4.61 -8.81
CA ALA A 508 3.65 -4.86 -9.05
C ALA A 508 3.25 -4.55 -10.49
N ALA A 509 2.11 -5.11 -10.92
CA ALA A 509 1.49 -4.78 -12.19
C ALA A 509 -0.01 -4.53 -12.00
N LEU A 510 -0.50 -3.45 -12.60
CA LEU A 510 -1.86 -2.97 -12.47
C LEU A 510 -2.65 -3.20 -13.76
N GLY A 511 -3.87 -3.71 -13.62
CA GLY A 511 -4.84 -3.85 -14.70
C GLY A 511 -6.17 -3.19 -14.36
N ALA A 512 -6.83 -2.64 -15.38
CA ALA A 512 -8.16 -2.06 -15.30
C ALA A 512 -9.09 -2.66 -16.36
N GLY A 513 -8.97 -2.23 -17.61
CA GLY A 513 -9.85 -2.62 -18.70
C GLY A 513 -9.98 -4.13 -18.93
N ILE A 514 -8.88 -4.87 -18.82
CA ILE A 514 -8.86 -6.35 -18.93
C ILE A 514 -9.84 -7.03 -17.95
N PHE A 515 -9.94 -6.49 -16.71
CA PHE A 515 -10.81 -7.01 -15.66
C PHE A 515 -12.25 -6.49 -15.81
N HIS A 516 -12.42 -5.23 -16.18
CA HIS A 516 -13.74 -4.61 -16.32
C HIS A 516 -14.53 -5.20 -17.49
N ARG A 517 -13.87 -5.49 -18.62
CA ARG A 517 -14.50 -6.12 -19.78
C ARG A 517 -14.76 -7.62 -19.59
N GLY A 518 -14.27 -8.20 -18.49
CA GLY A 518 -14.41 -9.62 -18.22
C GLY A 518 -13.62 -10.52 -19.19
N GLU A 519 -12.62 -9.98 -19.89
CA GLU A 519 -11.76 -10.74 -20.80
C GLU A 519 -10.95 -11.76 -20.02
N TYR A 520 -10.44 -11.35 -18.86
CA TYR A 520 -9.77 -12.21 -17.87
C TYR A 520 -10.13 -11.78 -16.46
N THR A 521 -10.13 -12.73 -15.54
CA THR A 521 -10.25 -12.46 -14.10
C THR A 521 -8.85 -12.27 -13.48
N VAL A 522 -8.80 -11.62 -12.31
CA VAL A 522 -7.56 -11.53 -11.53
C VAL A 522 -7.00 -12.92 -11.23
N LYS A 523 -7.88 -13.88 -10.90
CA LYS A 523 -7.50 -15.26 -10.65
C LYS A 523 -6.80 -15.91 -11.85
N GLN A 524 -7.33 -15.75 -13.06
CA GLN A 524 -6.71 -16.31 -14.27
C GLN A 524 -5.32 -15.72 -14.53
N VAL A 525 -5.12 -14.41 -14.26
CA VAL A 525 -3.79 -13.79 -14.33
C VAL A 525 -2.84 -14.46 -13.33
N LYS A 526 -3.27 -14.62 -12.08
CA LYS A 526 -2.43 -15.23 -11.03
C LYS A 526 -2.15 -16.71 -11.27
N ASP A 527 -3.13 -17.46 -11.75
CA ASP A 527 -2.93 -18.87 -12.13
C ASP A 527 -1.85 -18.98 -13.21
N HIS A 528 -1.90 -18.12 -14.22
CA HIS A 528 -0.87 -18.07 -15.28
C HIS A 528 0.52 -17.69 -14.74
N LEU A 529 0.59 -16.73 -13.81
CA LEU A 529 1.87 -16.38 -13.16
C LEU A 529 2.44 -17.55 -12.36
N ALA A 530 1.59 -18.27 -11.61
CA ALA A 530 1.99 -19.45 -10.85
C ALA A 530 2.49 -20.59 -11.76
N GLU A 531 1.82 -20.85 -12.90
CA GLU A 531 2.25 -21.81 -13.93
C GLU A 531 3.62 -21.45 -14.52
N ARG A 532 3.96 -20.17 -14.55
CA ARG A 532 5.28 -19.66 -14.96
C ARG A 532 6.33 -19.71 -13.85
N GLY A 533 5.96 -20.19 -12.64
CA GLY A 533 6.86 -20.28 -11.48
C GLY A 533 7.08 -18.96 -10.74
N LEU A 534 6.23 -17.96 -11.00
CA LEU A 534 6.25 -16.69 -10.27
C LEU A 534 5.47 -16.84 -8.97
N GLU A 535 6.05 -16.37 -7.87
CA GLU A 535 5.40 -16.40 -6.56
C GLU A 535 4.22 -15.44 -6.54
N VAL A 536 3.02 -15.94 -6.24
CA VAL A 536 1.78 -15.16 -6.14
C VAL A 536 1.00 -15.54 -4.88
N ARG A 537 0.21 -14.61 -4.36
CA ARG A 537 -0.73 -14.91 -3.30
C ARG A 537 -1.99 -15.56 -3.89
N ILE A 538 -2.44 -16.64 -3.31
CA ILE A 538 -3.70 -17.29 -3.66
C ILE A 538 -4.78 -16.82 -2.70
N PHE A 539 -6.00 -16.62 -3.20
CA PHE A 539 -7.16 -16.30 -2.36
C PHE A 539 -7.59 -17.55 -1.56
N GLU A 540 -7.62 -17.42 -0.24
CA GLU A 540 -7.86 -18.55 0.67
C GLU A 540 -9.36 -18.78 0.98
N GLY A 541 -10.27 -18.14 0.24
CA GLY A 541 -11.71 -18.25 0.47
C GLY A 541 -12.23 -17.23 1.48
N GLU A 542 -13.41 -17.50 2.04
CA GLU A 542 -14.03 -16.74 3.14
C GLU A 542 -13.76 -17.42 4.50
N LEU A 543 -13.92 -16.65 5.60
CA LEU A 543 -13.65 -17.11 6.97
C LEU A 543 -14.75 -18.07 7.47
#